data_c6291f2c091075682f56d8a70d64a5d2
#
_entry.id   c6291f2c091075682f56d8a70d64a5d2
#
_cell.length_a   1.000
_cell.length_b   1.000
_cell.length_c   1.000
_cell.angle_alpha   90.00
_cell.angle_beta   90.00
_cell.angle_gamma   90.00
#
_symmetry.space_group_name_H-M   'P 1'
#
loop_
_entity.id
_entity.type
_entity.pdbx_description
1 polymer ?
#
loop_
_entity_poly.entity_id
_entity_poly.type
_entity_poly.pdbx_seq_one_letter_code
_entity_poly.pdbx_strand_id
1 'polypeptide(L)'
;MKLLTKEQTRSLGLKVVPIIGSLIIRLLSLTNRKKFHAPESLGEDNFIMACWHGQLFMIPYAYTHFRKDPKVKLLISEHFDGDLIARTLSFFGFSTIRGSSTRGGVKALLQGIKDIKAGYDLGITPDGPKGPRHEVHDGIIVMAQKAKVNIVLVEIKPSKYWQVNSWDKFVIPKPFGVIEYFISEPIDVSTMGMDDAKKLIKEGMLKHEF
;
A
#
# COMPACT_ATOMS: atom_id res chain seq x y z
N MET A 1 -4.48 37.99 -18.44
CA MET A 1 -4.64 36.88 -17.47
C MET A 1 -3.24 36.46 -17.00
N LYS A 2 -2.86 36.73 -15.73
CA LYS A 2 -1.53 36.35 -15.24
C LYS A 2 -1.48 34.81 -15.12
N LEU A 3 -0.59 34.19 -15.86
CA LEU A 3 -0.31 32.76 -15.72
C LEU A 3 0.28 32.46 -14.31
N LEU A 4 -0.20 31.41 -13.68
CA LEU A 4 0.31 30.96 -12.39
C LEU A 4 1.80 30.63 -12.51
N THR A 5 2.58 30.97 -11.50
CA THR A 5 3.98 30.54 -11.41
C THR A 5 4.04 29.02 -11.20
N LYS A 6 5.18 28.39 -11.51
CA LYS A 6 5.41 26.96 -11.29
C LYS A 6 5.16 26.55 -9.82
N GLU A 7 5.53 27.41 -8.88
CA GLU A 7 5.33 27.21 -7.45
C GLU A 7 3.85 27.29 -7.06
N GLN A 8 3.12 28.27 -7.59
CA GLN A 8 1.68 28.41 -7.38
C GLN A 8 0.92 27.22 -7.96
N THR A 9 1.28 26.77 -9.17
CA THR A 9 0.69 25.58 -9.80
C THR A 9 0.92 24.32 -8.95
N ARG A 10 2.14 24.15 -8.42
CA ARG A 10 2.50 23.02 -7.55
C ARG A 10 1.72 23.08 -6.22
N SER A 11 1.64 24.25 -5.60
CA SER A 11 0.87 24.47 -4.35
C SER A 11 -0.61 24.17 -4.55
N LEU A 12 -1.20 24.66 -5.66
CA LEU A 12 -2.59 24.38 -6.01
C LEU A 12 -2.81 22.88 -6.27
N GLY A 13 -1.88 22.24 -6.98
CA GLY A 13 -1.92 20.80 -7.23
C GLY A 13 -1.96 20.00 -5.93
N LEU A 14 -1.13 20.34 -4.94
CA LEU A 14 -1.12 19.69 -3.61
C LEU A 14 -2.42 19.89 -2.80
N LYS A 15 -3.25 20.87 -3.14
CA LYS A 15 -4.55 21.10 -2.50
C LYS A 15 -5.68 20.38 -3.23
N VAL A 16 -5.70 20.47 -4.55
CA VAL A 16 -6.85 20.04 -5.36
C VAL A 16 -6.76 18.57 -5.76
N VAL A 17 -5.59 18.11 -6.22
CA VAL A 17 -5.42 16.73 -6.72
C VAL A 17 -5.73 15.68 -5.66
N PRO A 18 -5.31 15.80 -4.39
CA PRO A 18 -5.66 14.83 -3.35
C PRO A 18 -7.16 14.73 -3.06
N ILE A 19 -7.87 15.86 -3.10
CA ILE A 19 -9.33 15.86 -2.92
C ILE A 19 -9.99 15.09 -4.05
N ILE A 20 -9.66 15.44 -5.30
CA ILE A 20 -10.20 14.76 -6.49
C ILE A 20 -9.84 13.25 -6.45
N GLY A 21 -8.59 12.92 -6.13
CA GLY A 21 -8.13 11.54 -6.01
C GLY A 21 -8.94 10.75 -4.98
N SER A 22 -9.15 11.31 -3.80
CA SER A 22 -9.96 10.67 -2.76
C SER A 22 -11.42 10.48 -3.17
N LEU A 23 -12.01 11.46 -3.88
CA LEU A 23 -13.38 11.35 -4.40
C LEU A 23 -13.49 10.28 -5.47
N ILE A 24 -12.52 10.17 -6.39
CA ILE A 24 -12.48 9.12 -7.42
C ILE A 24 -12.39 7.74 -6.76
N ILE A 25 -11.50 7.55 -5.79
CA ILE A 25 -11.37 6.28 -5.05
C ILE A 25 -12.70 5.90 -4.38
N ARG A 26 -13.38 6.86 -3.73
CA ARG A 26 -14.69 6.65 -3.10
C ARG A 26 -15.76 6.31 -4.13
N LEU A 27 -15.84 7.04 -5.24
CA LEU A 27 -16.80 6.82 -6.31
C LEU A 27 -16.62 5.43 -6.93
N LEU A 28 -15.38 5.03 -7.22
CA LEU A 28 -15.09 3.70 -7.75
C LEU A 28 -15.39 2.59 -6.74
N SER A 29 -15.18 2.85 -5.44
CA SER A 29 -15.61 1.92 -4.41
C SER A 29 -17.13 1.79 -4.30
N LEU A 30 -17.89 2.88 -4.44
CA LEU A 30 -19.36 2.89 -4.37
C LEU A 30 -19.99 2.22 -5.57
N THR A 31 -19.43 2.40 -6.76
CA THR A 31 -19.96 1.85 -8.02
C THR A 31 -19.55 0.40 -8.28
N ASN A 32 -18.65 -0.17 -7.50
CA ASN A 32 -18.22 -1.55 -7.63
C ASN A 32 -18.71 -2.41 -6.46
N ARG A 33 -19.08 -3.65 -6.75
CA ARG A 33 -19.33 -4.66 -5.71
C ARG A 33 -17.98 -5.12 -5.14
N LYS A 34 -17.88 -5.20 -3.83
CA LYS A 34 -16.68 -5.69 -3.14
C LYS A 34 -16.91 -7.12 -2.68
N LYS A 35 -15.93 -8.00 -2.95
CA LYS A 35 -15.87 -9.36 -2.42
C LYS A 35 -14.55 -9.52 -1.65
N PHE A 36 -14.66 -9.98 -0.43
CA PHE A 36 -13.50 -10.23 0.42
C PHE A 36 -13.30 -11.74 0.59
N HIS A 37 -12.13 -12.20 0.22
CA HIS A 37 -11.60 -13.54 0.47
C HIS A 37 -10.52 -13.37 1.55
N ALA A 38 -10.92 -13.50 2.79
CA ALA A 38 -10.14 -13.05 3.93
C ALA A 38 -10.43 -13.91 5.15
N PRO A 39 -9.51 -14.03 6.12
CA PRO A 39 -9.80 -14.64 7.40
C PRO A 39 -10.88 -13.86 8.16
N GLU A 40 -11.53 -14.50 9.13
CA GLU A 40 -12.55 -13.84 9.97
C GLU A 40 -11.96 -12.68 10.78
N SER A 41 -10.71 -12.82 11.20
CA SER A 41 -9.99 -11.80 11.97
C SER A 41 -8.49 -11.88 11.68
N LEU A 42 -7.83 -10.72 11.71
CA LEU A 42 -6.36 -10.62 11.71
C LEU A 42 -5.78 -10.54 13.14
N GLY A 43 -6.61 -10.72 14.17
CA GLY A 43 -6.22 -10.54 15.56
C GLY A 43 -6.08 -9.06 15.95
N GLU A 44 -5.65 -8.81 17.18
CA GLU A 44 -5.44 -7.46 17.73
C GLU A 44 -4.00 -6.96 17.53
N ASP A 45 -3.07 -7.87 17.24
CA ASP A 45 -1.67 -7.53 17.05
C ASP A 45 -1.44 -6.69 15.79
N ASN A 46 -0.38 -5.90 15.83
CA ASN A 46 0.07 -5.14 14.68
C ASN A 46 0.68 -6.05 13.61
N PHE A 47 0.54 -5.65 12.37
CA PHE A 47 1.08 -6.40 11.23
C PHE A 47 1.68 -5.46 10.17
N ILE A 48 2.42 -6.05 9.25
CA ILE A 48 2.86 -5.39 8.02
C ILE A 48 1.96 -5.88 6.89
N MET A 49 1.21 -4.96 6.28
CA MET A 49 0.41 -5.21 5.08
C MET A 49 1.29 -5.09 3.84
N ALA A 50 1.39 -6.15 3.06
CA ALA A 50 2.11 -6.21 1.80
C ALA A 50 1.15 -6.20 0.61
N CYS A 51 1.35 -5.29 -0.33
CA CYS A 51 0.59 -5.22 -1.57
C CYS A 51 1.52 -4.83 -2.72
N TRP A 52 1.34 -5.38 -3.93
CA TRP A 52 2.11 -4.95 -5.09
C TRP A 52 1.85 -3.49 -5.44
N HIS A 53 2.90 -2.76 -5.87
CA HIS A 53 2.80 -1.34 -6.20
C HIS A 53 1.70 -1.07 -7.25
N GLY A 54 1.57 -1.94 -8.23
CA GLY A 54 0.55 -1.84 -9.28
C GLY A 54 -0.90 -2.00 -8.80
N GLN A 55 -1.15 -2.48 -7.58
CA GLN A 55 -2.49 -2.76 -7.04
C GLN A 55 -2.94 -1.78 -5.94
N LEU A 56 -2.17 -0.71 -5.68
CA LEU A 56 -2.39 0.18 -4.53
C LEU A 56 -3.69 1.00 -4.56
N PHE A 57 -4.34 1.15 -5.72
CA PHE A 57 -5.43 2.12 -5.89
C PHE A 57 -6.58 1.95 -4.89
N MET A 58 -6.94 0.70 -4.57
CA MET A 58 -8.06 0.38 -3.67
C MET A 58 -7.61 -0.12 -2.28
N ILE A 59 -6.34 0.03 -1.93
CA ILE A 59 -5.78 -0.44 -0.65
C ILE A 59 -6.50 0.10 0.59
N PRO A 60 -7.04 1.35 0.62
CA PRO A 60 -7.77 1.83 1.78
C PRO A 60 -8.95 0.94 2.17
N TYR A 61 -9.63 0.37 1.21
CA TYR A 61 -10.78 -0.51 1.48
C TYR A 61 -10.40 -1.93 1.88
N ALA A 62 -9.24 -2.41 1.48
CA ALA A 62 -8.69 -3.68 1.98
C ALA A 62 -8.39 -3.57 3.48
N TYR A 63 -7.71 -2.50 3.90
CA TYR A 63 -7.32 -2.28 5.29
C TYR A 63 -8.54 -2.01 6.19
N THR A 64 -9.45 -1.11 5.80
CA THR A 64 -10.61 -0.73 6.62
C THR A 64 -11.65 -1.84 6.75
N HIS A 65 -11.49 -2.95 6.03
CA HIS A 65 -12.29 -4.16 6.25
C HIS A 65 -12.08 -4.75 7.65
N PHE A 66 -10.83 -4.74 8.15
CA PHE A 66 -10.47 -5.26 9.48
C PHE A 66 -10.30 -4.19 10.55
N ARG A 67 -9.80 -3.02 10.16
CA ARG A 67 -9.50 -1.90 11.08
C ARG A 67 -10.40 -0.70 10.76
N LYS A 68 -11.49 -0.53 11.51
CA LYS A 68 -12.43 0.59 11.34
C LYS A 68 -11.78 1.94 11.61
N ASP A 69 -10.92 1.99 12.65
CA ASP A 69 -10.12 3.16 12.99
C ASP A 69 -8.70 2.96 12.49
N PRO A 70 -8.32 3.55 11.34
CA PRO A 70 -7.02 3.31 10.74
C PRO A 70 -5.87 3.77 11.62
N LYS A 71 -5.08 2.83 12.12
CA LYS A 71 -3.84 3.07 12.84
C LYS A 71 -2.68 2.52 12.02
N VAL A 72 -2.55 3.02 10.80
CA VAL A 72 -1.60 2.54 9.81
C VAL A 72 -0.73 3.64 9.26
N LYS A 73 0.52 3.32 8.99
CA LYS A 73 1.46 4.18 8.27
C LYS A 73 1.93 3.49 7.00
N LEU A 74 1.89 4.22 5.89
CA LEU A 74 2.35 3.73 4.60
C LEU A 74 3.74 4.28 4.28
N LEU A 75 4.63 3.42 3.80
CA LEU A 75 5.95 3.83 3.36
C LEU A 75 5.86 4.47 1.97
N ILE A 76 6.12 5.77 1.87
CA ILE A 76 5.97 6.57 0.65
C ILE A 76 7.24 7.36 0.35
N SER A 77 7.60 7.46 -0.94
CA SER A 77 8.78 8.21 -1.39
C SER A 77 8.71 9.71 -1.03
N GLU A 78 9.87 10.37 -0.91
CA GLU A 78 9.99 11.80 -0.58
C GLU A 78 9.75 12.75 -1.78
N HIS A 79 9.35 12.21 -2.95
CA HIS A 79 9.09 13.02 -4.15
C HIS A 79 7.71 13.68 -4.12
N PHE A 80 7.51 14.65 -5.00
CA PHE A 80 6.25 15.40 -5.12
C PHE A 80 5.03 14.49 -5.33
N ASP A 81 5.16 13.47 -6.17
CA ASP A 81 4.08 12.49 -6.41
C ASP A 81 3.71 11.74 -5.11
N GLY A 82 4.73 11.44 -4.28
CA GLY A 82 4.51 10.90 -2.95
C GLY A 82 3.74 11.86 -2.01
N ASP A 83 3.93 13.18 -2.15
CA ASP A 83 3.14 14.16 -1.37
C ASP A 83 1.66 14.16 -1.79
N LEU A 84 1.38 14.02 -3.08
CA LEU A 84 0.00 13.91 -3.59
C LEU A 84 -0.66 12.64 -3.05
N ILE A 85 0.03 11.51 -3.11
CA ILE A 85 -0.47 10.21 -2.61
C ILE A 85 -0.68 10.28 -1.09
N ALA A 86 0.29 10.77 -0.32
CA ALA A 86 0.19 10.90 1.13
C ALA A 86 -1.03 11.73 1.56
N ARG A 87 -1.25 12.89 0.89
CA ARG A 87 -2.43 13.72 1.13
C ARG A 87 -3.73 13.06 0.70
N THR A 88 -3.73 12.29 -0.41
CA THR A 88 -4.92 11.54 -0.83
C THR A 88 -5.30 10.50 0.21
N LEU A 89 -4.32 9.76 0.72
CA LEU A 89 -4.53 8.69 1.70
C LEU A 89 -4.90 9.22 3.10
N SER A 90 -4.50 10.45 3.44
CA SER A 90 -4.92 11.08 4.70
C SER A 90 -6.44 11.28 4.80
N PHE A 91 -7.16 11.42 3.66
CA PHE A 91 -8.63 11.44 3.62
C PHE A 91 -9.29 10.10 4.00
N PHE A 92 -8.50 9.04 4.10
CA PHE A 92 -8.91 7.70 4.56
C PHE A 92 -8.36 7.37 5.96
N GLY A 93 -7.78 8.37 6.66
CA GLY A 93 -7.21 8.20 7.99
C GLY A 93 -5.79 7.60 8.01
N PHE A 94 -5.15 7.43 6.85
CA PHE A 94 -3.82 6.86 6.77
C PHE A 94 -2.74 7.90 7.01
N SER A 95 -1.73 7.54 7.78
CA SER A 95 -0.49 8.31 7.97
C SER A 95 0.63 7.79 7.07
N THR A 96 1.74 8.49 6.99
CA THR A 96 2.84 8.08 6.12
C THR A 96 4.20 8.21 6.77
N ILE A 97 5.11 7.30 6.43
CA ILE A 97 6.55 7.40 6.68
C ILE A 97 7.21 7.80 5.37
N ARG A 98 8.05 8.82 5.41
CA ARG A 98 8.74 9.33 4.22
C ARG A 98 10.09 8.65 4.05
N GLY A 99 10.33 8.10 2.87
CA GLY A 99 11.56 7.41 2.50
C GLY A 99 11.32 6.36 1.42
N SER A 100 12.39 5.86 0.83
CA SER A 100 12.33 4.76 -0.15
C SER A 100 13.61 3.93 -0.08
N SER A 101 13.61 2.76 -0.71
CA SER A 101 14.80 1.87 -0.81
C SER A 101 16.03 2.57 -1.39
N THR A 102 15.87 3.64 -2.16
CA THR A 102 16.98 4.37 -2.81
C THR A 102 17.41 5.63 -2.07
N ARG A 103 16.53 6.24 -1.28
CA ARG A 103 16.84 7.47 -0.53
C ARG A 103 16.16 7.44 0.84
N GLY A 104 16.96 7.48 1.88
CA GLY A 104 16.45 7.43 3.26
C GLY A 104 15.91 6.07 3.67
N GLY A 105 16.15 4.97 2.92
CA GLY A 105 15.61 3.64 3.18
C GLY A 105 15.92 3.09 4.57
N VAL A 106 17.16 3.21 5.03
CA VAL A 106 17.53 2.79 6.39
C VAL A 106 16.78 3.59 7.45
N LYS A 107 16.67 4.92 7.27
CA LYS A 107 15.93 5.79 8.18
C LYS A 107 14.45 5.43 8.21
N ALA A 108 13.85 5.19 7.04
CA ALA A 108 12.45 4.78 6.92
C ALA A 108 12.21 3.39 7.53
N LEU A 109 13.13 2.44 7.35
CA LEU A 109 13.09 1.13 8.00
C LEU A 109 13.11 1.23 9.52
N LEU A 110 14.05 1.99 10.08
CA LEU A 110 14.14 2.21 11.53
C LEU A 110 12.90 2.92 12.08
N GLN A 111 12.37 3.92 11.34
CA GLN A 111 11.14 4.59 11.72
C GLN A 111 9.95 3.63 11.67
N GLY A 112 9.86 2.76 10.64
CA GLY A 112 8.82 1.74 10.54
C GLY A 112 8.81 0.79 11.73
N ILE A 113 9.98 0.26 12.11
CA ILE A 113 10.12 -0.60 13.30
C ILE A 113 9.67 0.15 14.57
N LYS A 114 10.04 1.42 14.72
CA LYS A 114 9.60 2.25 15.87
C LYS A 114 8.09 2.44 15.89
N ASP A 115 7.49 2.69 14.73
CA ASP A 115 6.05 2.93 14.61
C ASP A 115 5.24 1.65 14.87
N ILE A 116 5.70 0.48 14.39
CA ILE A 116 5.10 -0.81 14.74
C ILE A 116 5.10 -1.00 16.26
N LYS A 117 6.25 -0.77 16.92
CA LYS A 117 6.35 -0.87 18.39
C LYS A 117 5.49 0.15 19.13
N ALA A 118 5.11 1.24 18.49
CA ALA A 118 4.17 2.24 19.02
C ALA A 118 2.70 1.89 18.74
N GLY A 119 2.43 0.71 18.18
CA GLY A 119 1.08 0.20 17.96
C GLY A 119 0.48 0.60 16.61
N TYR A 120 1.28 0.91 15.58
CA TYR A 120 0.81 1.14 14.22
C TYR A 120 1.02 -0.09 13.35
N ASP A 121 0.06 -0.38 12.49
CA ASP A 121 0.29 -1.25 11.34
C ASP A 121 1.17 -0.52 10.30
N LEU A 122 1.86 -1.28 9.45
CA LEU A 122 2.57 -0.71 8.30
C LEU A 122 2.01 -1.22 6.99
N GLY A 123 1.94 -0.34 5.97
CA GLY A 123 1.71 -0.75 4.59
C GLY A 123 2.97 -0.55 3.76
N ILE A 124 3.38 -1.59 3.07
CA ILE A 124 4.62 -1.64 2.28
C ILE A 124 4.33 -2.28 0.92
N THR A 125 4.94 -1.72 -0.13
CA THR A 125 5.05 -2.38 -1.42
C THR A 125 6.39 -3.10 -1.49
N PRO A 126 6.41 -4.45 -1.50
CA PRO A 126 7.66 -5.20 -1.49
C PRO A 126 8.55 -4.94 -2.70
N ASP A 127 7.95 -4.66 -3.86
CA ASP A 127 8.63 -4.31 -5.12
C ASP A 127 9.15 -2.87 -5.15
N GLY A 128 8.80 -2.06 -4.15
CA GLY A 128 9.27 -0.68 -4.02
C GLY A 128 8.83 0.25 -5.15
N PRO A 129 9.24 1.53 -5.11
CA PRO A 129 8.77 2.55 -6.07
C PRO A 129 9.43 2.49 -7.46
N LYS A 130 10.46 1.66 -7.63
CA LYS A 130 11.21 1.51 -8.89
C LYS A 130 11.22 0.10 -9.44
N GLY A 131 10.62 -0.85 -8.74
CA GLY A 131 10.63 -2.26 -9.10
C GLY A 131 12.00 -2.94 -8.96
N PRO A 132 12.21 -4.01 -9.69
CA PRO A 132 11.34 -4.54 -10.75
C PRO A 132 10.01 -5.09 -10.20
N ARG A 133 8.98 -5.12 -11.08
CA ARG A 133 7.65 -5.61 -10.74
C ARG A 133 7.72 -7.03 -10.18
N HIS A 134 6.97 -7.26 -9.10
CA HIS A 134 6.87 -8.57 -8.44
C HIS A 134 8.21 -9.08 -7.85
N GLU A 135 9.10 -8.17 -7.49
CA GLU A 135 10.32 -8.52 -6.76
C GLU A 135 10.17 -8.14 -5.27
N VAL A 136 10.48 -9.08 -4.38
CA VAL A 136 10.40 -8.83 -2.94
C VAL A 136 11.77 -8.35 -2.43
N HIS A 137 11.86 -7.09 -2.04
CA HIS A 137 13.06 -6.52 -1.44
C HIS A 137 13.18 -6.90 0.05
N ASP A 138 14.40 -6.97 0.57
CA ASP A 138 14.72 -7.40 1.94
C ASP A 138 14.04 -6.58 3.03
N GLY A 139 13.73 -5.32 2.73
CA GLY A 139 13.24 -4.35 3.72
C GLY A 139 12.00 -4.81 4.49
N ILE A 140 11.05 -5.47 3.83
CA ILE A 140 9.82 -5.95 4.48
C ILE A 140 10.13 -7.10 5.45
N ILE A 141 11.01 -8.04 5.06
CA ILE A 141 11.40 -9.17 5.91
C ILE A 141 12.18 -8.67 7.13
N VAL A 142 13.17 -7.78 6.91
CA VAL A 142 13.97 -7.19 7.99
C VAL A 142 13.07 -6.45 8.99
N MET A 143 12.07 -5.68 8.51
CA MET A 143 11.14 -4.99 9.40
C MET A 143 10.29 -5.97 10.21
N ALA A 144 9.71 -6.97 9.57
CA ALA A 144 8.88 -7.99 10.25
C ALA A 144 9.67 -8.72 11.34
N GLN A 145 10.88 -9.20 11.02
CA GLN A 145 11.75 -9.91 11.96
C GLN A 145 12.22 -9.03 13.12
N LYS A 146 12.63 -7.78 12.84
CA LYS A 146 13.12 -6.84 13.88
C LYS A 146 11.99 -6.31 14.78
N ALA A 147 10.81 -6.12 14.23
CA ALA A 147 9.64 -5.69 14.97
C ALA A 147 8.88 -6.85 15.64
N LYS A 148 9.15 -8.10 15.22
CA LYS A 148 8.46 -9.33 15.66
C LYS A 148 6.96 -9.28 15.39
N VAL A 149 6.60 -8.94 14.16
CA VAL A 149 5.21 -8.88 13.68
C VAL A 149 5.01 -9.71 12.43
N ASN A 150 3.80 -10.16 12.22
CA ASN A 150 3.41 -10.92 11.05
C ASN A 150 3.29 -10.03 9.80
N ILE A 151 3.35 -10.67 8.64
CA ILE A 151 3.06 -10.05 7.34
C ILE A 151 1.70 -10.56 6.86
N VAL A 152 0.84 -9.65 6.43
CA VAL A 152 -0.45 -9.93 5.80
C VAL A 152 -0.37 -9.55 4.33
N LEU A 153 -0.60 -10.48 3.44
CA LEU A 153 -0.58 -10.27 1.99
C LEU A 153 -1.93 -9.78 1.51
N VAL A 154 -1.92 -8.78 0.64
CA VAL A 154 -3.12 -8.22 0.04
C VAL A 154 -2.98 -8.18 -1.47
N GLU A 155 -3.88 -8.85 -2.17
CA GLU A 155 -4.04 -8.76 -3.62
C GLU A 155 -5.41 -8.16 -3.94
N ILE A 156 -5.47 -7.26 -4.92
CA ILE A 156 -6.69 -6.55 -5.31
C ILE A 156 -6.93 -6.78 -6.79
N LYS A 157 -8.01 -7.50 -7.10
CA LYS A 157 -8.35 -7.95 -8.45
C LYS A 157 -9.70 -7.37 -8.91
N PRO A 158 -9.70 -6.28 -9.68
CA PRO A 158 -10.93 -5.79 -10.30
C PRO A 158 -11.28 -6.61 -11.54
N SER A 159 -12.57 -6.92 -11.71
CA SER A 159 -13.09 -7.65 -12.90
C SER A 159 -13.00 -6.83 -14.19
N LYS A 160 -12.94 -5.50 -14.07
CA LYS A 160 -12.77 -4.55 -15.17
C LYS A 160 -11.86 -3.43 -14.72
N TYR A 161 -10.86 -3.10 -15.52
CA TYR A 161 -9.87 -2.09 -15.14
C TYR A 161 -9.27 -1.36 -16.35
N TRP A 162 -8.65 -0.22 -16.06
CA TRP A 162 -7.64 0.41 -16.90
C TRP A 162 -6.28 0.05 -16.34
N GLN A 163 -5.35 -0.30 -17.22
CA GLN A 163 -3.96 -0.56 -16.86
C GLN A 163 -3.07 0.53 -17.44
N VAL A 164 -2.26 1.14 -16.59
CA VAL A 164 -1.29 2.14 -17.01
C VAL A 164 -0.07 1.44 -17.62
N ASN A 165 0.48 1.99 -18.70
CA ASN A 165 1.70 1.47 -19.29
C ASN A 165 2.93 1.98 -18.52
N SER A 166 3.07 1.52 -17.28
CA SER A 166 4.17 1.79 -16.35
C SER A 166 4.90 0.50 -16.00
N TRP A 167 6.05 0.60 -15.32
CA TRP A 167 6.84 -0.56 -14.91
C TRP A 167 6.04 -1.52 -14.00
N ASP A 168 5.15 -0.98 -13.17
CA ASP A 168 4.31 -1.70 -12.20
C ASP A 168 2.97 -2.16 -12.77
N LYS A 169 2.65 -1.77 -14.02
CA LYS A 169 1.35 -2.05 -14.67
C LYS A 169 0.16 -1.63 -13.78
N PHE A 170 0.22 -0.40 -13.26
CA PHE A 170 -0.72 0.13 -12.28
C PHE A 170 -2.19 -0.01 -12.75
N VAL A 171 -3.02 -0.55 -11.86
CA VAL A 171 -4.40 -0.93 -12.16
C VAL A 171 -5.38 0.04 -11.49
N ILE A 172 -6.30 0.58 -12.30
CA ILE A 172 -7.40 1.43 -11.85
C ILE A 172 -8.72 0.72 -12.19
N PRO A 173 -9.55 0.35 -11.20
CA PRO A 173 -10.83 -0.29 -11.46
C PRO A 173 -11.74 0.57 -12.34
N LYS A 174 -12.46 -0.05 -13.28
CA LYS A 174 -13.58 0.60 -13.97
C LYS A 174 -14.84 0.52 -13.09
N PRO A 175 -15.77 1.48 -13.21
CA PRO A 175 -17.03 1.43 -12.48
C PRO A 175 -17.90 0.26 -12.93
N PHE A 176 -18.87 -0.11 -12.09
CA PHE A 176 -19.89 -1.14 -12.35
C PHE A 176 -19.32 -2.54 -12.59
N GLY A 177 -18.27 -2.89 -11.85
CA GLY A 177 -17.65 -4.21 -11.83
C GLY A 177 -17.69 -4.85 -10.45
N VAL A 178 -16.79 -5.81 -10.26
CA VAL A 178 -16.49 -6.45 -8.97
C VAL A 178 -15.03 -6.18 -8.64
N ILE A 179 -14.74 -5.84 -7.40
CA ILE A 179 -13.38 -5.78 -6.88
C ILE A 179 -13.25 -6.90 -5.85
N GLU A 180 -12.40 -7.85 -6.12
CA GLU A 180 -12.07 -8.94 -5.21
C GLU A 180 -10.80 -8.57 -4.43
N TYR A 181 -10.87 -8.75 -3.13
CA TYR A 181 -9.77 -8.54 -2.19
C TYR A 181 -9.40 -9.91 -1.63
N PHE A 182 -8.18 -10.36 -1.91
CA PHE A 182 -7.61 -11.57 -1.35
C PHE A 182 -6.64 -11.15 -0.25
N ILE A 183 -6.93 -11.57 0.96
CA ILE A 183 -6.17 -11.18 2.16
C ILE A 183 -5.76 -12.46 2.88
N SER A 184 -4.45 -12.63 3.07
CA SER A 184 -3.92 -13.85 3.69
C SER A 184 -4.16 -13.90 5.20
N GLU A 185 -4.04 -15.08 5.78
CA GLU A 185 -3.72 -15.23 7.20
C GLU A 185 -2.40 -14.50 7.50
N PRO A 186 -2.20 -14.05 8.76
CA PRO A 186 -0.92 -13.51 9.20
C PRO A 186 0.21 -14.53 9.06
N ILE A 187 1.29 -14.13 8.38
CA ILE A 187 2.45 -14.99 8.10
C ILE A 187 3.60 -14.60 9.04
N ASP A 188 4.05 -15.55 9.85
CA ASP A 188 5.23 -15.39 10.69
C ASP A 188 6.51 -15.71 9.89
N VAL A 189 7.40 -14.73 9.75
CA VAL A 189 8.71 -14.89 9.10
C VAL A 189 9.87 -14.78 10.09
N SER A 190 9.61 -14.77 11.39
CA SER A 190 10.59 -14.44 12.43
C SER A 190 11.81 -15.34 12.47
N THR A 191 11.64 -16.62 12.14
CA THR A 191 12.70 -17.66 12.15
C THR A 191 13.15 -18.08 10.76
N MET A 192 12.55 -17.50 9.68
CA MET A 192 12.85 -17.88 8.32
C MET A 192 14.15 -17.27 7.81
N GLY A 193 14.85 -18.00 6.94
CA GLY A 193 15.92 -17.44 6.12
C GLY A 193 15.40 -16.37 5.18
N MET A 194 16.27 -15.41 4.79
CA MET A 194 15.86 -14.28 3.94
C MET A 194 15.24 -14.76 2.62
N ASP A 195 15.90 -15.68 1.92
CA ASP A 195 15.45 -16.15 0.61
C ASP A 195 14.15 -16.95 0.68
N ASP A 196 13.98 -17.78 1.72
CA ASP A 196 12.76 -18.55 1.94
C ASP A 196 11.58 -17.63 2.26
N ALA A 197 11.79 -16.63 3.10
CA ALA A 197 10.78 -15.64 3.44
C ALA A 197 10.36 -14.82 2.19
N LYS A 198 11.32 -14.36 1.38
CA LYS A 198 11.04 -13.66 0.12
C LYS A 198 10.26 -14.52 -0.86
N LYS A 199 10.64 -15.79 -1.00
CA LYS A 199 9.96 -16.76 -1.85
C LYS A 199 8.52 -16.96 -1.41
N LEU A 200 8.29 -17.20 -0.12
CA LEU A 200 6.96 -17.39 0.46
C LEU A 200 6.06 -16.17 0.20
N ILE A 201 6.56 -14.96 0.48
CA ILE A 201 5.81 -13.72 0.25
C ILE A 201 5.50 -13.53 -1.24
N LYS A 202 6.48 -13.75 -2.12
CA LYS A 202 6.31 -13.62 -3.58
C LYS A 202 5.26 -14.59 -4.12
N GLU A 203 5.36 -15.87 -3.77
CA GLU A 203 4.41 -16.89 -4.20
C GLU A 203 3.00 -16.61 -3.68
N GLY A 204 2.88 -16.19 -2.42
CA GLY A 204 1.60 -15.82 -1.83
C GLY A 204 0.95 -14.63 -2.52
N MET A 205 1.73 -13.60 -2.90
CA MET A 205 1.24 -12.40 -3.58
C MET A 205 1.05 -12.56 -5.10
N LEU A 206 1.37 -13.69 -5.68
CA LEU A 206 1.12 -14.01 -7.10
C LEU A 206 -0.01 -15.02 -7.28
N LYS A 207 -0.59 -15.50 -6.21
CA LYS A 207 -1.59 -16.58 -6.23
C LYS A 207 -2.85 -16.21 -7.02
N HIS A 208 -3.23 -14.93 -7.02
CA HIS A 208 -4.44 -14.44 -7.69
C HIS A 208 -4.10 -13.36 -8.75
N GLU A 209 -2.83 -13.27 -9.17
CA GLU A 209 -2.39 -12.33 -10.20
C GLU A 209 -3.17 -12.50 -11.50
N PHE A 210 -3.31 -11.44 -12.31
CA PHE A 210 -4.13 -11.38 -13.53
C PHE A 210 -3.47 -10.59 -14.65
#